data_27022f2a54a3a068ca7358ade85093ae
#
_entry.id   27022f2a54a3a068ca7358ade85093ae
#
_cell.length_a   1.000
_cell.length_b   1.000
_cell.length_c   1.000
_cell.angle_alpha   90.00
_cell.angle_beta   90.00
_cell.angle_gamma   90.00
#
_symmetry.space_group_name_H-M   'P 1'
#
loop_
_entity.id
_entity.type
_entity.pdbx_description
1 polymer ?
#
loop_
_entity_poly.entity_id
_entity_poly.type
_entity_poly.pdbx_seq_one_letter_code
_entity_poly.pdbx_strand_id
1 'polypeptide(L)'
;MRSKKSIFYVKGKLFSIIFILFYIFSGNAYLSKCQSKSNLTIFKSLVDSAINNVVSDLPDKSKYVKLNLNLGTAYSVFTNEMIGALKKRGIDISENKSSNSTVNTVNLTIEKVNVIYNKMFRKSLLGDFYVPRFFSLSGSYSIIGKSTFVRKIHYTYTDTVSYDNLKNLQNESYPFTESEIPSEPFLSSFWEPVIALGATAVAVVLFFTIRSK
;
A
#
# COMPACT_ATOMS: atom_id res chain seq x y z
N MET A 1 -29.97 27.48 -54.55
CA MET A 1 -29.59 28.11 -53.26
C MET A 1 -29.81 27.23 -52.04
N ARG A 2 -29.93 25.88 -52.18
CA ARG A 2 -30.22 24.95 -51.06
C ARG A 2 -29.00 24.19 -50.49
N SER A 3 -27.84 24.23 -51.11
CA SER A 3 -26.70 23.36 -50.74
C SER A 3 -25.82 23.85 -49.58
N LYS A 4 -25.73 25.15 -49.33
CA LYS A 4 -24.85 25.72 -48.29
C LYS A 4 -25.33 25.52 -46.86
N LYS A 5 -26.64 25.37 -46.61
CA LYS A 5 -27.19 25.22 -45.24
C LYS A 5 -26.94 23.80 -44.67
N SER A 6 -26.85 22.76 -45.48
CA SER A 6 -26.64 21.38 -44.98
C SER A 6 -25.21 21.16 -44.50
N ILE A 7 -24.22 21.78 -45.12
CA ILE A 7 -22.80 21.62 -44.75
C ILE A 7 -22.50 22.31 -43.41
N PHE A 8 -23.15 23.46 -43.15
CA PHE A 8 -22.99 24.16 -41.88
C PHE A 8 -23.61 23.40 -40.68
N TYR A 9 -24.72 22.69 -40.94
CA TYR A 9 -25.42 21.90 -39.89
C TYR A 9 -24.62 20.61 -39.50
N VAL A 10 -23.96 19.98 -40.47
CA VAL A 10 -23.12 18.79 -40.25
C VAL A 10 -21.83 19.17 -39.51
N LYS A 11 -21.20 20.28 -39.86
CA LYS A 11 -20.01 20.80 -39.15
C LYS A 11 -20.31 21.16 -37.69
N GLY A 12 -21.48 21.77 -37.41
CA GLY A 12 -21.88 22.08 -36.02
C GLY A 12 -22.10 20.87 -35.15
N LYS A 13 -22.74 19.81 -35.68
CA LYS A 13 -22.92 18.55 -34.96
C LYS A 13 -21.57 17.80 -34.71
N LEU A 14 -20.67 17.81 -35.68
CA LEU A 14 -19.35 17.20 -35.52
C LEU A 14 -18.53 17.90 -34.43
N PHE A 15 -18.57 19.27 -34.41
CA PHE A 15 -17.89 20.06 -33.39
C PHE A 15 -18.46 19.80 -32.00
N SER A 16 -19.79 19.65 -31.89
CA SER A 16 -20.45 19.33 -30.61
C SER A 16 -20.05 17.96 -30.08
N ILE A 17 -19.94 16.96 -30.96
CA ILE A 17 -19.53 15.58 -30.56
C ILE A 17 -18.07 15.59 -30.08
N ILE A 18 -17.17 16.30 -30.76
CA ILE A 18 -15.77 16.44 -30.37
C ILE A 18 -15.66 17.13 -29.00
N PHE A 19 -16.47 18.18 -28.76
CA PHE A 19 -16.47 18.91 -27.51
C PHE A 19 -17.00 18.06 -26.35
N ILE A 20 -18.02 17.24 -26.58
CA ILE A 20 -18.55 16.29 -25.58
C ILE A 20 -17.52 15.21 -25.26
N LEU A 21 -16.83 14.64 -26.27
CA LEU A 21 -15.74 13.70 -26.08
C LEU A 21 -14.58 14.32 -25.27
N PHE A 22 -14.22 15.55 -25.58
CA PHE A 22 -13.18 16.28 -24.83
C PHE A 22 -13.59 16.52 -23.37
N TYR A 23 -14.86 16.83 -23.11
CA TYR A 23 -15.39 17.04 -21.75
C TYR A 23 -15.42 15.74 -20.94
N ILE A 24 -15.77 14.61 -21.57
CA ILE A 24 -15.74 13.28 -20.94
C ILE A 24 -14.29 12.87 -20.64
N PHE A 25 -13.32 13.19 -21.50
CA PHE A 25 -11.91 12.89 -21.26
C PHE A 25 -11.28 13.80 -20.18
N SER A 26 -11.68 15.06 -20.09
CA SER A 26 -11.15 16.02 -19.10
C SER A 26 -11.69 15.78 -17.69
N GLY A 27 -12.86 15.20 -17.54
CA GLY A 27 -13.54 14.97 -16.25
C GLY A 27 -12.89 13.93 -15.33
N ASN A 28 -11.96 13.13 -15.83
CA ASN A 28 -11.34 12.04 -15.07
C ASN A 28 -10.00 12.39 -14.38
N ALA A 29 -9.57 13.65 -14.41
CA ALA A 29 -8.22 14.04 -13.98
C ALA A 29 -8.05 14.28 -12.48
N TYR A 30 -9.07 14.17 -11.65
CA TYR A 30 -9.00 14.49 -10.21
C TYR A 30 -9.28 13.31 -9.28
N LEU A 31 -8.86 12.12 -9.64
CA LEU A 31 -8.71 11.07 -8.64
C LEU A 31 -7.44 11.40 -7.83
N SER A 32 -7.64 12.02 -6.66
CA SER A 32 -6.61 12.15 -5.63
C SER A 32 -5.94 10.79 -5.46
N LYS A 33 -4.69 10.65 -5.95
CA LYS A 33 -3.88 9.45 -5.70
C LYS A 33 -3.64 9.42 -4.20
N CYS A 34 -4.46 8.68 -3.46
CA CYS A 34 -4.17 8.34 -2.07
C CYS A 34 -2.78 7.71 -2.06
N GLN A 35 -1.82 8.38 -1.45
CA GLN A 35 -0.43 7.91 -1.40
C GLN A 35 -0.40 6.58 -0.65
N SER A 36 -0.04 5.52 -1.34
CA SER A 36 0.07 4.19 -0.75
C SER A 36 1.15 4.19 0.33
N LYS A 37 0.85 3.59 1.49
CA LYS A 37 1.83 3.45 2.58
C LYS A 37 2.99 2.56 2.13
N SER A 38 4.22 2.92 2.52
CA SER A 38 5.39 2.06 2.29
C SER A 38 5.27 0.75 3.06
N ASN A 39 5.98 -0.30 2.61
CA ASN A 39 5.97 -1.60 3.28
C ASN A 39 6.44 -1.47 4.73
N LEU A 40 7.49 -0.69 4.98
CA LEU A 40 7.98 -0.42 6.33
C LEU A 40 6.91 0.24 7.22
N THR A 41 6.15 1.21 6.69
CA THR A 41 5.08 1.88 7.44
C THR A 41 3.98 0.90 7.85
N ILE A 42 3.63 -0.04 6.98
CA ILE A 42 2.64 -1.07 7.30
C ILE A 42 3.17 -1.98 8.40
N PHE A 43 4.42 -2.45 8.31
CA PHE A 43 5.02 -3.27 9.37
C PHE A 43 5.08 -2.54 10.71
N LYS A 44 5.42 -1.26 10.74
CA LYS A 44 5.36 -0.44 11.96
C LYS A 44 3.94 -0.42 12.57
N SER A 45 2.91 -0.36 11.74
CA SER A 45 1.53 -0.42 12.23
C SER A 45 1.15 -1.80 12.80
N LEU A 46 1.67 -2.90 12.23
CA LEU A 46 1.49 -4.24 12.78
C LEU A 46 2.22 -4.42 14.11
N VAL A 47 3.42 -3.85 14.24
CA VAL A 47 4.17 -3.81 15.50
C VAL A 47 3.41 -3.01 16.57
N ASP A 48 2.83 -1.85 16.22
CA ASP A 48 1.99 -1.07 17.15
C ASP A 48 0.77 -1.87 17.63
N SER A 49 0.16 -2.67 16.73
CA SER A 49 -0.93 -3.59 17.09
C SER A 49 -0.46 -4.70 18.04
N ALA A 50 0.76 -5.23 17.84
CA ALA A 50 1.34 -6.21 18.75
C ALA A 50 1.58 -5.63 20.14
N ILE A 51 2.10 -4.41 20.25
CA ILE A 51 2.28 -3.71 21.51
C ILE A 51 0.94 -3.43 22.17
N ASN A 52 -0.11 -3.13 21.41
CA ASN A 52 -1.44 -2.94 21.98
C ASN A 52 -1.94 -4.19 22.73
N ASN A 53 -1.72 -5.40 22.16
CA ASN A 53 -2.05 -6.64 22.85
C ASN A 53 -1.20 -6.85 24.11
N VAL A 54 0.11 -6.55 24.05
CA VAL A 54 0.98 -6.61 25.23
C VAL A 54 0.43 -5.72 26.34
N VAL A 55 0.05 -4.49 26.02
CA VAL A 55 -0.49 -3.54 27.00
C VAL A 55 -1.83 -4.01 27.57
N SER A 56 -2.70 -4.58 26.73
CA SER A 56 -4.00 -5.12 27.16
C SER A 56 -3.86 -6.31 28.12
N ASP A 57 -2.76 -7.05 28.03
CA ASP A 57 -2.49 -8.19 28.88
C ASP A 57 -1.68 -7.82 30.15
N LEU A 58 -1.19 -6.60 30.25
CA LEU A 58 -0.53 -6.13 31.47
C LEU A 58 -1.56 -5.97 32.61
N PRO A 59 -1.19 -6.33 33.85
CA PRO A 59 -2.04 -6.07 35.00
C PRO A 59 -2.42 -4.61 35.11
N ASP A 60 -3.65 -4.32 35.53
CA ASP A 60 -4.13 -2.98 35.81
C ASP A 60 -3.15 -2.24 36.76
N LYS A 61 -2.85 -0.97 36.41
CA LYS A 61 -1.91 -0.09 37.13
C LYS A 61 -0.42 -0.33 36.86
N SER A 62 -0.04 -1.19 35.88
CA SER A 62 1.36 -1.30 35.48
C SER A 62 1.81 -0.03 34.76
N LYS A 63 2.44 0.90 35.52
CA LYS A 63 3.03 2.13 34.94
C LYS A 63 4.44 1.90 34.41
N TYR A 64 5.12 0.86 34.90
CA TYR A 64 6.50 0.55 34.57
C TYR A 64 6.63 -0.93 34.18
N VAL A 65 7.42 -1.19 33.16
CA VAL A 65 7.78 -2.56 32.73
C VAL A 65 9.28 -2.65 32.47
N LYS A 66 9.86 -3.82 32.73
CA LYS A 66 11.17 -4.17 32.21
C LYS A 66 10.95 -4.78 30.83
N LEU A 67 11.51 -4.18 29.79
CA LEU A 67 11.32 -4.63 28.41
C LEU A 67 12.57 -5.35 27.89
N ASN A 68 12.42 -6.60 27.52
CA ASN A 68 13.45 -7.39 26.84
C ASN A 68 12.99 -7.66 25.40
N LEU A 69 13.73 -7.16 24.42
CA LEU A 69 13.44 -7.33 23.01
C LEU A 69 14.42 -8.32 22.40
N ASN A 70 13.88 -9.36 21.78
CA ASN A 70 14.65 -10.31 20.97
C ASN A 70 14.21 -10.19 19.51
N LEU A 71 14.81 -9.24 18.80
CA LEU A 71 14.44 -8.89 17.42
C LEU A 71 15.47 -9.37 16.40
N GLY A 72 16.64 -9.78 16.86
CA GLY A 72 17.79 -9.98 15.98
C GLY A 72 18.21 -8.68 15.29
N THR A 73 19.22 -8.74 14.43
CA THR A 73 19.69 -7.57 13.68
C THR A 73 18.70 -7.09 12.64
N ALA A 74 18.01 -8.01 11.96
CA ALA A 74 17.10 -7.72 10.85
C ALA A 74 15.91 -6.85 11.25
N TYR A 75 15.42 -6.97 12.49
CA TYR A 75 14.21 -6.28 12.96
C TYR A 75 14.50 -5.21 14.00
N SER A 76 15.76 -4.87 14.22
CA SER A 76 16.19 -3.85 15.22
C SER A 76 15.56 -2.48 14.98
N VAL A 77 15.17 -2.17 13.75
CA VAL A 77 14.44 -0.94 13.38
C VAL A 77 13.13 -0.77 14.16
N PHE A 78 12.52 -1.85 14.64
CA PHE A 78 11.28 -1.80 15.42
C PHE A 78 11.50 -1.48 16.91
N THR A 79 12.73 -1.49 17.40
CA THR A 79 13.03 -1.19 18.82
C THR A 79 12.44 0.15 19.26
N ASN A 80 12.76 1.21 18.55
CA ASN A 80 12.26 2.55 18.87
C ASN A 80 10.75 2.69 18.68
N GLU A 81 10.19 1.97 17.70
CA GLU A 81 8.73 1.94 17.48
C GLU A 81 8.00 1.31 18.66
N MET A 82 8.49 0.17 19.16
CA MET A 82 7.93 -0.54 20.31
C MET A 82 8.02 0.30 21.59
N ILE A 83 9.18 0.90 21.84
CA ILE A 83 9.38 1.80 22.98
C ILE A 83 8.42 2.99 22.91
N GLY A 84 8.34 3.63 21.75
CA GLY A 84 7.43 4.75 21.52
C GLY A 84 5.96 4.36 21.68
N ALA A 85 5.58 3.18 21.22
CA ALA A 85 4.22 2.66 21.33
C ALA A 85 3.81 2.38 22.79
N LEU A 86 4.72 1.85 23.61
CA LEU A 86 4.50 1.69 25.06
C LEU A 86 4.32 3.03 25.75
N LYS A 87 5.23 3.98 25.49
CA LYS A 87 5.16 5.32 26.08
C LYS A 87 3.88 6.06 25.71
N LYS A 88 3.44 5.99 24.48
CA LYS A 88 2.14 6.58 24.04
C LYS A 88 0.95 6.04 24.84
N ARG A 89 1.05 4.82 25.39
CA ARG A 89 0.02 4.17 26.20
C ARG A 89 0.23 4.35 27.70
N GLY A 90 1.17 5.23 28.09
CA GLY A 90 1.46 5.55 29.49
C GLY A 90 2.28 4.49 30.22
N ILE A 91 2.97 3.62 29.50
CA ILE A 91 3.87 2.60 30.05
C ILE A 91 5.31 3.06 29.88
N ASP A 92 6.00 3.28 30.99
CA ASP A 92 7.41 3.63 31.01
C ASP A 92 8.30 2.39 31.15
N ILE A 93 9.49 2.45 30.54
CA ILE A 93 10.47 1.38 30.61
C ILE A 93 11.40 1.64 31.78
N SER A 94 11.47 0.70 32.70
CA SER A 94 12.36 0.77 33.85
C SER A 94 13.65 0.03 33.55
N GLU A 95 14.77 0.76 33.50
CA GLU A 95 16.09 0.14 33.37
C GLU A 95 16.65 -0.30 34.73
N ASN A 96 16.40 0.41 35.81
CA ASN A 96 16.90 0.12 37.17
C ASN A 96 16.08 0.87 38.22
N LYS A 97 14.98 0.34 38.70
CA LYS A 97 14.43 0.76 39.98
C LYS A 97 14.39 -0.41 40.96
N SER A 98 15.46 -0.54 41.70
CA SER A 98 15.41 -1.20 42.98
C SER A 98 14.56 -0.34 43.91
N SER A 99 13.34 -0.72 44.15
CA SER A 99 12.62 -0.53 45.39
C SER A 99 11.19 -1.07 45.26
N ASN A 100 10.92 -2.12 45.97
CA ASN A 100 9.65 -2.60 46.57
C ASN A 100 8.37 -2.73 45.69
N SER A 101 8.39 -2.49 44.40
CA SER A 101 7.27 -2.79 43.50
C SER A 101 7.66 -3.90 42.52
N THR A 102 6.86 -4.97 42.49
CA THR A 102 7.00 -6.04 41.49
C THR A 102 6.82 -5.47 40.09
N VAL A 103 7.93 -5.15 39.41
CA VAL A 103 7.91 -4.69 38.03
C VAL A 103 7.68 -5.89 37.10
N ASN A 104 6.67 -5.82 36.28
CA ASN A 104 6.43 -6.86 35.28
C ASN A 104 7.53 -6.84 34.19
N THR A 105 8.05 -8.00 33.86
CA THR A 105 9.01 -8.16 32.75
C THR A 105 8.26 -8.61 31.50
N VAL A 106 8.38 -7.83 30.44
CA VAL A 106 7.85 -8.16 29.12
C VAL A 106 9.00 -8.63 28.24
N ASN A 107 8.98 -9.89 27.82
CA ASN A 107 9.89 -10.39 26.79
C ASN A 107 9.11 -10.45 25.47
N LEU A 108 9.61 -9.83 24.43
CA LEU A 108 8.97 -9.80 23.13
C LEU A 108 9.96 -10.25 22.06
N THR A 109 9.54 -11.24 21.26
CA THR A 109 10.32 -11.80 20.18
C THR A 109 9.56 -11.62 18.87
N ILE A 110 10.23 -11.10 17.84
CA ILE A 110 9.75 -11.15 16.46
C ILE A 110 10.50 -12.30 15.77
N GLU A 111 9.73 -13.24 15.22
CA GLU A 111 10.26 -14.43 14.57
C GLU A 111 10.33 -14.26 13.05
N LYS A 112 9.27 -13.68 12.46
CA LYS A 112 9.18 -13.52 11.01
C LYS A 112 8.37 -12.29 10.63
N VAL A 113 8.91 -11.53 9.69
CA VAL A 113 8.25 -10.39 9.02
C VAL A 113 8.46 -10.57 7.53
N ASN A 114 7.40 -10.60 6.75
CA ASN A 114 7.51 -10.68 5.30
C ASN A 114 6.33 -10.03 4.58
N VAL A 115 6.57 -9.57 3.35
CA VAL A 115 5.57 -9.13 2.40
C VAL A 115 5.61 -10.04 1.17
N ILE A 116 4.45 -10.32 0.61
CA ILE A 116 4.30 -11.09 -0.63
C ILE A 116 3.45 -10.27 -1.59
N TYR A 117 3.90 -10.16 -2.83
CA TYR A 117 3.14 -9.57 -3.91
C TYR A 117 2.44 -10.67 -4.71
N ASN A 118 1.12 -10.55 -4.80
CA ASN A 118 0.32 -11.49 -5.58
C ASN A 118 0.28 -11.09 -7.07
N LYS A 119 -0.33 -11.93 -7.90
CA LYS A 119 -0.49 -11.66 -9.32
C LYS A 119 -1.17 -10.32 -9.55
N MET A 120 -0.61 -9.54 -10.46
CA MET A 120 -1.19 -8.27 -10.86
C MET A 120 -2.49 -8.45 -11.64
N PHE A 121 -3.35 -7.46 -11.59
CA PHE A 121 -4.60 -7.41 -12.35
C PHE A 121 -4.88 -5.99 -12.83
N ARG A 122 -5.75 -5.87 -13.83
CA ARG A 122 -6.31 -4.59 -14.30
C ARG A 122 -7.79 -4.50 -13.95
N LYS A 123 -8.24 -3.31 -13.57
CA LYS A 123 -9.67 -3.03 -13.36
C LYS A 123 -10.42 -2.75 -14.66
N SER A 124 -9.72 -2.29 -15.68
CA SER A 124 -10.26 -1.98 -17.01
C SER A 124 -9.26 -2.34 -18.09
N LEU A 125 -9.73 -2.48 -19.34
CA LEU A 125 -8.91 -2.91 -20.48
C LEU A 125 -7.68 -2.02 -20.73
N LEU A 126 -7.81 -0.72 -20.51
CA LEU A 126 -6.77 0.31 -20.70
C LEU A 126 -6.32 0.97 -19.40
N GLY A 127 -6.69 0.40 -18.24
CA GLY A 127 -6.34 0.94 -16.93
C GLY A 127 -4.97 0.48 -16.44
N ASP A 128 -4.52 1.13 -15.38
CA ASP A 128 -3.29 0.78 -14.68
C ASP A 128 -3.34 -0.66 -14.13
N PHE A 129 -2.17 -1.24 -13.98
CA PHE A 129 -2.01 -2.49 -13.24
C PHE A 129 -1.99 -2.27 -11.74
N TYR A 130 -2.62 -3.17 -11.03
CA TYR A 130 -2.69 -3.19 -9.58
C TYR A 130 -2.14 -4.51 -9.05
N VAL A 131 -1.42 -4.43 -7.93
CA VAL A 131 -0.83 -5.59 -7.27
C VAL A 131 -1.31 -5.66 -5.83
N PRO A 132 -1.98 -6.76 -5.44
CA PRO A 132 -2.29 -7.03 -4.04
C PRO A 132 -1.01 -7.35 -3.27
N ARG A 133 -0.84 -6.71 -2.10
CA ARG A 133 0.25 -6.99 -1.15
C ARG A 133 -0.32 -7.71 0.06
N PHE A 134 0.34 -8.77 0.47
CA PHE A 134 0.03 -9.51 1.68
C PHE A 134 1.20 -9.38 2.66
N PHE A 135 0.92 -8.85 3.84
CA PHE A 135 1.89 -8.66 4.91
C PHE A 135 1.64 -9.66 6.02
N SER A 136 2.69 -10.20 6.60
CA SER A 136 2.60 -11.01 7.79
C SER A 136 3.70 -10.67 8.78
N LEU A 137 3.33 -10.65 10.07
CA LEU A 137 4.22 -10.49 11.20
C LEU A 137 3.88 -11.57 12.21
N SER A 138 4.86 -12.39 12.59
CA SER A 138 4.72 -13.41 13.60
C SER A 138 5.81 -13.31 14.66
N GLY A 139 5.47 -13.76 15.86
CA GLY A 139 6.34 -13.72 17.01
C GLY A 139 5.64 -14.23 18.26
N SER A 140 6.20 -13.88 19.39
CA SER A 140 5.64 -14.21 20.69
C SER A 140 6.02 -13.16 21.73
N TYR A 141 5.23 -13.06 22.78
CA TYR A 141 5.62 -12.31 23.98
C TYR A 141 5.26 -13.09 25.25
N SER A 142 6.02 -12.82 26.30
CA SER A 142 5.69 -13.30 27.64
C SER A 142 5.68 -12.13 28.62
N ILE A 143 4.79 -12.20 29.58
CA ILE A 143 4.74 -11.29 30.71
C ILE A 143 5.04 -12.08 31.95
N ILE A 144 6.10 -11.70 32.66
CA ILE A 144 6.57 -12.32 33.91
C ILE A 144 6.31 -11.33 35.03
N GLY A 145 5.45 -11.71 35.97
CA GLY A 145 5.06 -10.92 37.12
C GLY A 145 4.50 -11.81 38.22
N LYS A 146 3.37 -11.45 38.81
CA LYS A 146 2.64 -12.31 39.76
C LYS A 146 2.16 -13.60 39.14
N SER A 147 1.82 -13.57 37.84
CA SER A 147 1.57 -14.72 36.98
C SER A 147 2.47 -14.61 35.75
N THR A 148 2.80 -15.77 35.18
CA THR A 148 3.60 -15.83 33.94
C THR A 148 2.77 -16.49 32.85
N PHE A 149 2.70 -15.85 31.69
CA PHE A 149 2.07 -16.44 30.52
C PHE A 149 2.81 -16.06 29.24
N VAL A 150 2.60 -16.85 28.22
CA VAL A 150 3.20 -16.66 26.89
C VAL A 150 2.07 -16.60 25.86
N ARG A 151 2.13 -15.65 24.95
CA ARG A 151 1.21 -15.54 23.82
C ARG A 151 1.95 -15.47 22.50
N LYS A 152 1.38 -16.10 21.47
CA LYS A 152 1.83 -15.96 20.09
C LYS A 152 1.24 -14.70 19.46
N ILE A 153 2.04 -14.08 18.61
CA ILE A 153 1.64 -12.95 17.77
C ILE A 153 1.52 -13.47 16.34
N HIS A 154 0.40 -13.18 15.71
CA HIS A 154 0.23 -13.40 14.28
C HIS A 154 -0.69 -12.32 13.73
N TYR A 155 -0.11 -11.37 13.00
CA TYR A 155 -0.85 -10.31 12.33
C TYR A 155 -0.66 -10.40 10.84
N THR A 156 -1.74 -10.17 10.12
CA THR A 156 -1.75 -10.08 8.67
C THR A 156 -2.44 -8.79 8.23
N TYR A 157 -2.01 -8.25 7.13
CA TYR A 157 -2.62 -7.09 6.49
C TYR A 157 -2.56 -7.26 4.99
N THR A 158 -3.60 -6.83 4.29
CA THR A 158 -3.64 -6.89 2.82
C THR A 158 -4.13 -5.55 2.29
N ASP A 159 -3.46 -5.05 1.28
CA ASP A 159 -3.91 -3.92 0.49
C ASP A 159 -3.58 -4.11 -1.00
N THR A 160 -3.91 -3.13 -1.80
CA THR A 160 -3.65 -3.15 -3.24
C THR A 160 -3.06 -1.82 -3.67
N VAL A 161 -1.97 -1.86 -4.42
CA VAL A 161 -1.25 -0.67 -4.88
C VAL A 161 -1.07 -0.71 -6.40
N SER A 162 -0.83 0.46 -7.02
CA SER A 162 -0.42 0.52 -8.42
C SER A 162 0.93 -0.16 -8.61
N TYR A 163 1.07 -0.91 -9.69
CA TYR A 163 2.30 -1.58 -10.09
C TYR A 163 3.49 -0.61 -10.18
N ASP A 164 3.29 0.56 -10.76
CA ASP A 164 4.32 1.59 -10.95
C ASP A 164 4.93 2.09 -9.62
N ASN A 165 4.17 1.96 -8.53
CA ASN A 165 4.62 2.41 -7.22
C ASN A 165 5.36 1.32 -6.43
N LEU A 166 5.30 0.05 -6.84
CA LEU A 166 5.83 -1.07 -6.06
C LEU A 166 7.29 -0.89 -5.64
N LYS A 167 8.15 -0.51 -6.57
CA LYS A 167 9.58 -0.30 -6.29
C LYS A 167 9.82 0.77 -5.24
N ASN A 168 9.03 1.85 -5.28
CA ASN A 168 9.16 2.97 -4.34
C ASN A 168 8.60 2.66 -2.93
N LEU A 169 7.83 1.59 -2.80
CA LEU A 169 7.24 1.16 -1.53
C LEU A 169 8.13 0.18 -0.77
N GLN A 170 9.13 -0.39 -1.41
CA GLN A 170 10.18 -1.22 -0.82
C GLN A 170 11.27 -0.34 -0.22
N ASN A 171 12.13 -0.94 0.62
CA ASN A 171 13.29 -0.26 1.18
C ASN A 171 14.47 -1.24 1.26
N GLU A 172 15.45 -1.05 0.39
CA GLU A 172 16.63 -1.90 0.25
C GLU A 172 17.44 -2.02 1.56
N SER A 173 17.34 -1.04 2.45
CA SER A 173 17.97 -1.12 3.78
C SER A 173 17.31 -2.16 4.70
N TYR A 174 16.12 -2.62 4.35
CA TYR A 174 15.34 -3.56 5.16
C TYR A 174 14.81 -4.70 4.30
N PRO A 175 15.57 -5.80 4.11
CA PRO A 175 15.21 -6.90 3.20
C PRO A 175 13.81 -7.51 3.44
N PHE A 176 13.30 -7.48 4.68
CA PHE A 176 11.94 -7.95 4.98
C PHE A 176 10.83 -7.08 4.37
N THR A 177 11.17 -5.88 3.87
CA THR A 177 10.23 -5.01 3.15
C THR A 177 10.20 -5.27 1.65
N GLU A 178 11.06 -6.14 1.16
CA GLU A 178 11.17 -6.48 -0.24
C GLU A 178 10.40 -7.76 -0.57
N SER A 179 9.93 -7.82 -1.80
CA SER A 179 9.34 -9.02 -2.40
C SER A 179 9.58 -8.99 -3.89
N GLU A 180 9.56 -10.15 -4.51
CA GLU A 180 9.65 -10.27 -5.97
C GLU A 180 8.51 -9.51 -6.64
N ILE A 181 8.86 -8.59 -7.53
CA ILE A 181 7.89 -7.80 -8.29
C ILE A 181 7.34 -8.68 -9.41
N PRO A 182 6.00 -8.87 -9.50
CA PRO A 182 5.41 -9.67 -10.57
C PRO A 182 5.80 -9.11 -11.94
N SER A 183 6.16 -9.98 -12.87
CA SER A 183 6.48 -9.59 -14.25
C SER A 183 5.23 -9.08 -14.97
N GLU A 184 5.39 -8.01 -15.76
CA GLU A 184 4.30 -7.52 -16.59
C GLU A 184 3.88 -8.56 -17.64
N PRO A 185 2.58 -8.71 -17.92
CA PRO A 185 2.11 -9.56 -19.01
C PRO A 185 2.66 -9.07 -20.36
N PHE A 186 3.22 -9.98 -21.15
CA PHE A 186 3.90 -9.70 -22.42
C PHE A 186 3.10 -8.80 -23.38
N LEU A 187 1.77 -8.89 -23.38
CA LEU A 187 0.91 -8.12 -24.29
C LEU A 187 0.47 -6.76 -23.72
N SER A 188 0.88 -6.38 -22.52
CA SER A 188 0.41 -5.14 -21.88
C SER A 188 0.85 -3.88 -22.63
N SER A 189 2.05 -3.88 -23.19
CA SER A 189 2.64 -2.75 -23.91
C SER A 189 2.20 -2.65 -25.38
N PHE A 190 1.52 -3.65 -25.95
CA PHE A 190 1.10 -3.63 -27.35
C PHE A 190 -0.23 -2.91 -27.59
N TRP A 191 -1.06 -2.72 -26.57
CA TRP A 191 -2.36 -2.07 -26.75
C TRP A 191 -2.25 -0.58 -27.09
N GLU A 192 -1.29 0.13 -26.53
CA GLU A 192 -1.07 1.55 -26.83
C GLU A 192 -0.70 1.80 -28.31
N PRO A 193 0.31 1.10 -28.87
CA PRO A 193 0.61 1.20 -30.30
C PRO A 193 -0.55 0.77 -31.20
N VAL A 194 -1.30 -0.27 -30.86
CA VAL A 194 -2.44 -0.75 -31.66
C VAL A 194 -3.56 0.30 -31.69
N ILE A 195 -3.86 0.93 -30.56
CA ILE A 195 -4.87 1.99 -30.50
C ILE A 195 -4.41 3.23 -31.27
N ALA A 196 -3.13 3.61 -31.14
CA ALA A 196 -2.57 4.75 -31.87
C ALA A 196 -2.62 4.51 -33.40
N LEU A 197 -2.25 3.33 -33.87
CA LEU A 197 -2.33 2.94 -35.27
C LEU A 197 -3.79 2.90 -35.77
N GLY A 198 -4.70 2.35 -34.98
CA GLY A 198 -6.13 2.31 -35.32
C GLY A 198 -6.74 3.70 -35.43
N ALA A 199 -6.46 4.58 -34.47
CA ALA A 199 -6.92 5.98 -34.50
C ALA A 199 -6.36 6.75 -35.69
N THR A 200 -5.08 6.55 -36.02
CA THR A 200 -4.44 7.15 -37.20
C THR A 200 -5.07 6.66 -38.51
N ALA A 201 -5.31 5.36 -38.63
CA ALA A 201 -5.96 4.80 -39.81
C ALA A 201 -7.37 5.38 -40.01
N VAL A 202 -8.17 5.46 -38.96
CA VAL A 202 -9.51 6.09 -39.02
C VAL A 202 -9.42 7.57 -39.40
N ALA A 203 -8.48 8.32 -38.85
CA ALA A 203 -8.29 9.73 -39.20
C ALA A 203 -7.93 9.92 -40.65
N VAL A 204 -7.05 9.07 -41.22
CA VAL A 204 -6.67 9.09 -42.62
C VAL A 204 -7.87 8.78 -43.52
N VAL A 205 -8.62 7.72 -43.24
CA VAL A 205 -9.82 7.37 -43.99
C VAL A 205 -10.84 8.50 -43.99
N LEU A 206 -11.12 9.11 -42.81
CA LEU A 206 -12.02 10.25 -42.70
C LEU A 206 -11.54 11.45 -43.52
N PHE A 207 -10.24 11.76 -43.48
CA PHE A 207 -9.66 12.86 -44.22
C PHE A 207 -9.87 12.72 -45.74
N PHE A 208 -9.60 11.53 -46.28
CA PHE A 208 -9.78 11.27 -47.69
C PHE A 208 -11.27 11.22 -48.09
N THR A 209 -12.12 10.64 -47.25
CA THR A 209 -13.57 10.56 -47.55
C THR A 209 -14.25 11.92 -47.52
N ILE A 210 -13.83 12.83 -46.64
CA ILE A 210 -14.41 14.19 -46.55
C ILE A 210 -13.90 15.08 -47.68
N ARG A 211 -12.66 14.88 -48.17
CA ARG A 211 -12.05 15.68 -49.21
C ARG A 211 -12.54 15.32 -50.64
N SER A 212 -13.11 14.14 -50.79
CA SER A 212 -13.55 13.59 -52.10
C SER A 212 -14.99 13.94 -52.49
N LYS A 213 -15.62 14.94 -51.82
CA LYS A 213 -16.94 15.46 -52.18
C LYS A 213 -16.87 16.94 -52.56
#